data_f9ed140b47d5bef6e117f910a466be30
#
_entry.id   f9ed140b47d5bef6e117f910a466be30
#
_cell.length_a   1.000
_cell.length_b   1.000
_cell.length_c   1.000
_cell.angle_alpha   90.00
_cell.angle_beta   90.00
_cell.angle_gamma   90.00
#
_symmetry.space_group_name_H-M   'P 1'
#
loop_
_entity.id
_entity.type
_entity.pdbx_description
1 polymer ?
#
loop_
_entity_poly.entity_id
_entity_poly.type
_entity_poly.pdbx_seq_one_letter_code
_entity_poly.pdbx_strand_id
1 'polypeptide(L)'
;RIFTRLGIEYVIVKADAGAMGGSASEEFLSPSPIGEDKFVRSAGGYAANVEAVTISAPQELSVEGLPAAVTHETPGTKTIDSVVAFANTSLGMAEITAAHTLKHIVLALTDVNHKRSLVVVGLPGDREMEAKRAEVAFPGFEVEPATEEDFAKNPGLVKGFIGPVKNGAQFLGEKAESKIRYLLDPR
;
A
#
# COMPACT_ATOMS: atom_id res chain seq x y z
N ARG A 1 -10.40 -16.38 -30.56
CA ARG A 1 -10.34 -16.90 -31.98
C ARG A 1 -9.26 -16.22 -32.81
N ILE A 2 -9.07 -14.88 -32.74
CA ILE A 2 -8.07 -14.17 -33.55
C ILE A 2 -6.67 -14.62 -33.16
N PHE A 3 -6.27 -14.48 -31.93
CA PHE A 3 -4.93 -14.83 -31.43
C PHE A 3 -4.63 -16.34 -31.59
N THR A 4 -5.62 -17.20 -31.31
CA THR A 4 -5.49 -18.66 -31.57
C THR A 4 -5.21 -18.96 -33.02
N ARG A 5 -5.87 -18.28 -33.95
CA ARG A 5 -5.64 -18.47 -35.43
C ARG A 5 -4.28 -17.96 -35.87
N LEU A 6 -3.74 -16.96 -35.19
CA LEU A 6 -2.40 -16.42 -35.42
C LEU A 6 -1.29 -17.23 -34.73
N GLY A 7 -1.65 -18.27 -33.95
CA GLY A 7 -0.68 -19.08 -33.24
C GLY A 7 -0.03 -18.33 -32.04
N ILE A 8 -0.63 -17.23 -31.57
CA ILE A 8 -0.12 -16.44 -30.45
C ILE A 8 -0.62 -17.08 -29.18
N GLU A 9 0.30 -17.43 -28.28
CA GLU A 9 -0.03 -17.82 -26.91
C GLU A 9 -0.54 -16.60 -26.14
N TYR A 10 -1.64 -16.76 -25.41
CA TYR A 10 -2.21 -15.68 -24.59
C TYR A 10 -2.89 -16.20 -23.32
N VAL A 11 -2.97 -15.34 -22.34
CA VAL A 11 -3.77 -15.50 -21.12
C VAL A 11 -4.85 -14.43 -21.13
N ILE A 12 -6.08 -14.80 -20.82
CA ILE A 12 -7.16 -13.85 -20.59
C ILE A 12 -7.09 -13.46 -19.11
N VAL A 13 -6.91 -12.17 -18.84
CA VAL A 13 -6.79 -11.64 -17.48
C VAL A 13 -7.92 -10.66 -17.20
N LYS A 14 -8.38 -10.64 -15.97
CA LYS A 14 -9.24 -9.56 -15.49
C LYS A 14 -8.44 -8.26 -15.46
N ALA A 15 -9.06 -7.18 -15.93
CA ALA A 15 -8.46 -5.86 -15.99
C ALA A 15 -9.39 -4.83 -15.33
N ASP A 16 -8.84 -3.66 -14.99
CA ASP A 16 -9.65 -2.51 -14.60
C ASP A 16 -10.25 -1.85 -15.85
N ALA A 17 -11.50 -1.41 -15.75
CA ALA A 17 -12.18 -0.74 -16.87
C ALA A 17 -11.70 0.71 -17.05
N GLY A 18 -11.00 1.29 -16.08
CA GLY A 18 -10.45 2.63 -16.13
C GLY A 18 -11.49 3.71 -16.44
N ALA A 19 -11.07 4.72 -17.18
CA ALA A 19 -11.91 5.85 -17.57
C ALA A 19 -13.05 5.48 -18.55
N MET A 20 -12.95 4.36 -19.24
CA MET A 20 -14.01 3.87 -20.12
C MET A 20 -15.23 3.35 -19.36
N GLY A 21 -15.07 3.02 -18.08
CA GLY A 21 -16.13 2.52 -17.22
C GLY A 21 -16.59 1.11 -17.60
N GLY A 22 -17.48 0.57 -16.79
CA GLY A 22 -18.02 -0.78 -16.96
C GLY A 22 -17.81 -1.65 -15.72
N SER A 23 -18.56 -2.75 -15.64
CA SER A 23 -18.51 -3.68 -14.50
C SER A 23 -17.46 -4.78 -14.65
N ALA A 24 -16.92 -4.97 -15.85
CA ALA A 24 -15.91 -5.97 -16.13
C ALA A 24 -15.07 -5.56 -17.35
N SER A 25 -13.79 -5.82 -17.27
CA SER A 25 -12.84 -5.68 -18.36
C SER A 25 -11.95 -6.91 -18.40
N GLU A 26 -11.54 -7.31 -19.60
CA GLU A 26 -10.61 -8.41 -19.84
C GLU A 26 -9.57 -8.00 -20.86
N GLU A 27 -8.35 -8.44 -20.65
CA GLU A 27 -7.24 -8.26 -21.57
C GLU A 27 -6.66 -9.59 -22.00
N PHE A 28 -6.11 -9.62 -23.20
CA PHE A 28 -5.44 -10.79 -23.77
C PHE A 28 -3.94 -10.53 -23.77
N LEU A 29 -3.25 -11.04 -22.75
CA LEU A 29 -1.82 -10.83 -22.58
C LEU A 29 -1.01 -12.03 -23.11
N SER A 30 0.00 -11.75 -23.92
CA SER A 30 0.98 -12.76 -24.34
C SER A 30 2.13 -12.76 -23.35
N PRO A 31 2.40 -13.88 -22.65
CA PRO A 31 3.51 -13.95 -21.68
C PRO A 31 4.85 -13.69 -22.37
N SER A 32 5.63 -12.76 -21.83
CA SER A 32 6.94 -12.38 -22.33
C SER A 32 7.85 -11.92 -21.18
N PRO A 33 9.14 -12.28 -21.17
CA PRO A 33 10.08 -11.78 -20.17
C PRO A 33 10.41 -10.29 -20.31
N ILE A 34 10.08 -9.68 -21.45
CA ILE A 34 10.32 -8.27 -21.78
C ILE A 34 9.02 -7.47 -21.87
N GLY A 35 7.90 -8.01 -21.37
CA GLY A 35 6.61 -7.32 -21.34
C GLY A 35 6.60 -6.17 -20.33
N GLU A 36 5.81 -5.14 -20.60
CA GLU A 36 5.65 -3.97 -19.73
C GLU A 36 4.69 -4.24 -18.57
N ASP A 37 3.60 -4.97 -18.83
CA ASP A 37 2.58 -5.27 -17.83
C ASP A 37 2.87 -6.56 -17.08
N LYS A 38 2.38 -6.58 -15.83
CA LYS A 38 2.45 -7.76 -14.96
C LYS A 38 1.06 -8.26 -14.64
N PHE A 39 0.90 -9.57 -14.64
CA PHE A 39 -0.33 -10.21 -14.18
C PHE A 39 -0.05 -11.34 -13.21
N VAL A 40 -1.03 -11.67 -12.40
CA VAL A 40 -1.00 -12.83 -11.51
C VAL A 40 -1.87 -13.94 -12.09
N ARG A 41 -1.44 -15.18 -11.90
CA ARG A 41 -2.19 -16.36 -12.29
C ARG A 41 -2.12 -17.41 -11.19
N SER A 42 -3.25 -17.99 -10.82
CA SER A 42 -3.32 -19.11 -9.89
C SER A 42 -3.39 -20.46 -10.63
N ALA A 43 -3.04 -21.53 -9.93
CA ALA A 43 -3.21 -22.89 -10.44
C ALA A 43 -4.69 -23.24 -10.70
N GLY A 44 -5.62 -22.59 -10.03
CA GLY A 44 -7.07 -22.74 -10.21
C GLY A 44 -7.65 -21.97 -11.41
N GLY A 45 -6.81 -21.35 -12.25
CA GLY A 45 -7.24 -20.66 -13.48
C GLY A 45 -7.62 -19.19 -13.29
N TYR A 46 -7.60 -18.64 -12.07
CA TYR A 46 -7.75 -17.18 -11.88
C TYR A 46 -6.56 -16.45 -12.49
N ALA A 47 -6.83 -15.42 -13.29
CA ALA A 47 -5.81 -14.52 -13.81
C ALA A 47 -6.33 -13.07 -13.80
N ALA A 48 -5.48 -12.13 -13.39
CA ALA A 48 -5.81 -10.72 -13.35
C ALA A 48 -4.55 -9.86 -13.48
N ASN A 49 -4.69 -8.69 -14.08
CA ASN A 49 -3.68 -7.63 -14.00
C ASN A 49 -3.46 -7.21 -12.54
N VAL A 50 -2.31 -6.64 -12.24
CA VAL A 50 -1.92 -6.26 -10.89
C VAL A 50 -2.94 -5.31 -10.27
N GLU A 51 -3.45 -4.33 -11.02
CA GLU A 51 -4.46 -3.37 -10.59
C GLU A 51 -5.83 -4.02 -10.30
N ALA A 52 -6.19 -5.05 -11.05
CA ALA A 52 -7.50 -5.72 -10.97
C ALA A 52 -7.51 -6.94 -10.02
N VAL A 53 -6.35 -7.32 -9.49
CA VAL A 53 -6.25 -8.48 -8.60
C VAL A 53 -7.04 -8.25 -7.31
N THR A 54 -7.89 -9.21 -6.97
CA THR A 54 -8.62 -9.22 -5.70
C THR A 54 -8.20 -10.41 -4.86
N ILE A 55 -7.98 -10.19 -3.59
CA ILE A 55 -7.72 -11.23 -2.58
C ILE A 55 -8.59 -10.97 -1.37
N SER A 56 -8.98 -12.02 -0.67
CA SER A 56 -9.71 -11.87 0.59
C SER A 56 -8.82 -11.22 1.64
N ALA A 57 -9.40 -10.36 2.47
CA ALA A 57 -8.72 -9.91 3.67
C ALA A 57 -8.37 -11.12 4.55
N PRO A 58 -7.24 -11.12 5.26
CA PRO A 58 -6.94 -12.15 6.22
C PRO A 58 -7.94 -12.12 7.37
N GLN A 59 -8.02 -13.22 8.09
CA GLN A 59 -8.80 -13.25 9.31
C GLN A 59 -8.19 -12.29 10.33
N GLU A 60 -9.04 -11.53 11.02
CA GLU A 60 -8.59 -10.68 12.12
C GLU A 60 -7.92 -11.51 13.21
N LEU A 61 -6.75 -11.06 13.64
CA LEU A 61 -6.04 -11.68 14.76
C LEU A 61 -6.61 -11.16 16.08
N SER A 62 -6.86 -12.07 17.02
CA SER A 62 -7.23 -11.67 18.38
C SER A 62 -6.04 -10.96 19.04
N VAL A 63 -6.30 -9.83 19.64
CA VAL A 63 -5.35 -9.09 20.48
C VAL A 63 -5.51 -9.44 21.97
N GLU A 64 -6.44 -10.35 22.30
CA GLU A 64 -6.69 -10.79 23.67
C GLU A 64 -5.48 -11.52 24.25
N GLY A 65 -5.05 -11.12 25.43
CA GLY A 65 -3.88 -11.68 26.09
C GLY A 65 -2.52 -11.14 25.63
N LEU A 66 -2.49 -10.23 24.64
CA LEU A 66 -1.25 -9.55 24.30
C LEU A 66 -0.84 -8.55 25.38
N PRO A 67 0.47 -8.37 25.61
CA PRO A 67 0.97 -7.35 26.54
C PRO A 67 0.58 -5.95 26.05
N ALA A 68 0.50 -5.01 26.97
CA ALA A 68 0.26 -3.62 26.62
C ALA A 68 1.36 -3.07 25.68
N ALA A 69 0.96 -2.20 24.76
CA ALA A 69 1.91 -1.57 23.85
C ALA A 69 2.92 -0.70 24.65
N VAL A 70 4.18 -0.81 24.26
CA VAL A 70 5.28 -0.05 24.87
C VAL A 70 5.89 0.85 23.79
N THR A 71 6.17 2.10 24.18
CA THR A 71 6.86 3.06 23.31
C THR A 71 8.36 3.01 23.56
N HIS A 72 9.14 2.90 22.52
CA HIS A 72 10.59 2.94 22.56
C HIS A 72 11.12 4.10 21.71
N GLU A 73 12.14 4.78 22.21
CA GLU A 73 12.91 5.71 21.39
C GLU A 73 13.74 4.92 20.37
N THR A 74 13.65 5.34 19.11
CA THR A 74 14.33 4.65 17.99
C THR A 74 15.23 5.63 17.21
N PRO A 75 16.31 6.13 17.83
CA PRO A 75 17.15 7.16 17.23
C PRO A 75 17.85 6.65 15.96
N GLY A 76 17.76 7.45 14.89
CA GLY A 76 18.44 7.14 13.63
C GLY A 76 17.81 6.04 12.77
N THR A 77 16.70 5.44 13.20
CA THR A 77 16.07 4.30 12.52
C THR A 77 14.98 4.76 11.53
N LYS A 78 15.39 5.37 10.43
CA LYS A 78 14.46 5.90 9.42
C LYS A 78 13.97 4.87 8.40
N THR A 79 14.58 3.69 8.34
CA THR A 79 14.26 2.62 7.38
C THR A 79 13.79 1.38 8.10
N ILE A 80 13.03 0.53 7.42
CA ILE A 80 12.57 -0.75 7.97
C ILE A 80 13.75 -1.59 8.46
N ASP A 81 14.80 -1.72 7.67
CA ASP A 81 15.99 -2.51 8.05
C ASP A 81 16.64 -1.96 9.34
N SER A 82 16.74 -0.63 9.47
CA SER A 82 17.31 -0.03 10.67
C SER A 82 16.43 -0.21 11.91
N VAL A 83 15.11 -0.16 11.76
CA VAL A 83 14.16 -0.46 12.85
C VAL A 83 14.26 -1.92 13.26
N VAL A 84 14.27 -2.85 12.30
CA VAL A 84 14.42 -4.28 12.54
C VAL A 84 15.73 -4.59 13.27
N ALA A 85 16.84 -4.05 12.78
CA ALA A 85 18.15 -4.23 13.42
C ALA A 85 18.14 -3.68 14.86
N PHE A 86 17.59 -2.49 15.08
CA PHE A 86 17.48 -1.88 16.40
C PHE A 86 16.61 -2.72 17.35
N ALA A 87 15.45 -3.20 16.89
CA ALA A 87 14.57 -4.04 17.69
C ALA A 87 15.26 -5.32 18.14
N ASN A 88 15.95 -5.99 17.22
CA ASN A 88 16.62 -7.26 17.54
C ASN A 88 17.86 -7.08 18.43
N THR A 89 18.64 -6.00 18.26
CA THR A 89 19.89 -5.82 18.97
C THR A 89 19.75 -5.02 20.27
N SER A 90 19.03 -3.88 20.20
CA SER A 90 18.97 -2.93 21.32
C SER A 90 17.78 -3.17 22.25
N LEU A 91 16.65 -3.67 21.72
CA LEU A 91 15.47 -3.97 22.51
C LEU A 91 15.38 -5.46 22.92
N GLY A 92 16.28 -6.30 22.37
CA GLY A 92 16.27 -7.74 22.66
C GLY A 92 15.03 -8.48 22.13
N MET A 93 14.34 -7.90 21.15
CA MET A 93 13.22 -8.52 20.47
C MET A 93 13.78 -9.51 19.44
N ALA A 94 14.01 -10.75 19.86
CA ALA A 94 14.52 -11.77 18.95
C ALA A 94 13.53 -12.03 17.79
N GLU A 95 14.09 -12.22 16.58
CA GLU A 95 13.36 -12.65 15.38
C GLU A 95 12.36 -11.64 14.76
N ILE A 96 12.45 -10.36 15.09
CA ILE A 96 11.70 -9.33 14.35
C ILE A 96 12.25 -9.25 12.92
N THR A 97 11.33 -9.28 11.96
CA THR A 97 11.61 -9.12 10.52
C THR A 97 10.83 -7.94 9.96
N ALA A 98 11.07 -7.56 8.72
CA ALA A 98 10.31 -6.52 8.04
C ALA A 98 8.79 -6.79 8.05
N ALA A 99 8.37 -8.05 7.95
CA ALA A 99 6.96 -8.45 8.01
C ALA A 99 6.28 -8.12 9.35
N HIS A 100 7.05 -8.00 10.44
CA HIS A 100 6.54 -7.62 11.76
C HIS A 100 6.50 -6.10 11.98
N THR A 101 6.83 -5.33 10.97
CA THR A 101 6.83 -3.86 11.04
C THR A 101 5.71 -3.27 10.20
N LEU A 102 5.34 -2.04 10.49
CA LEU A 102 4.36 -1.28 9.73
C LEU A 102 5.05 -0.03 9.17
N LYS A 103 5.10 0.09 7.84
CA LYS A 103 5.59 1.30 7.18
C LYS A 103 4.44 2.18 6.72
N HIS A 104 4.67 3.48 6.70
CA HIS A 104 3.68 4.48 6.32
C HIS A 104 4.12 5.20 5.05
N ILE A 105 3.26 5.17 4.03
CA ILE A 105 3.44 5.89 2.78
C ILE A 105 2.45 7.04 2.74
N VAL A 106 2.93 8.22 2.40
CA VAL A 106 2.07 9.41 2.25
C VAL A 106 1.81 9.63 0.78
N LEU A 107 0.53 9.64 0.42
CA LEU A 107 0.06 9.95 -0.92
C LEU A 107 -0.62 11.31 -0.92
N ALA A 108 -0.47 12.01 -2.01
CA ALA A 108 -1.25 13.18 -2.36
C ALA A 108 -2.34 12.79 -3.34
N LEU A 109 -3.56 13.19 -3.04
CA LEU A 109 -4.75 12.98 -3.84
C LEU A 109 -5.20 14.32 -4.39
N THR A 110 -5.24 14.47 -5.70
CA THR A 110 -5.73 15.68 -6.37
C THR A 110 -7.06 15.39 -7.05
N ASP A 111 -8.11 16.10 -6.67
CA ASP A 111 -9.44 15.93 -7.26
C ASP A 111 -9.59 16.69 -8.60
N VAL A 112 -10.72 16.52 -9.27
CA VAL A 112 -11.05 17.17 -10.54
C VAL A 112 -11.11 18.71 -10.45
N ASN A 113 -11.17 19.28 -9.26
CA ASN A 113 -11.13 20.71 -9.00
C ASN A 113 -9.73 21.19 -8.61
N HIS A 114 -8.71 20.36 -8.81
CA HIS A 114 -7.32 20.60 -8.42
C HIS A 114 -7.11 20.78 -6.91
N LYS A 115 -8.04 20.31 -6.10
CA LYS A 115 -7.88 20.35 -4.65
C LYS A 115 -7.01 19.16 -4.22
N ARG A 116 -5.88 19.48 -3.60
CA ARG A 116 -4.90 18.51 -3.10
C ARG A 116 -5.15 18.19 -1.64
N SER A 117 -5.13 16.91 -1.30
CA SER A 117 -5.27 16.40 0.08
C SER A 117 -4.30 15.25 0.29
N LEU A 118 -3.99 14.93 1.55
CA LEU A 118 -3.08 13.84 1.89
C LEU A 118 -3.84 12.66 2.49
N VAL A 119 -3.30 11.48 2.20
CA VAL A 119 -3.67 10.23 2.86
C VAL A 119 -2.41 9.48 3.27
N VAL A 120 -2.42 8.88 4.45
CA VAL A 120 -1.36 7.98 4.90
C VAL A 120 -1.86 6.55 4.78
N VAL A 121 -1.06 5.71 4.13
CA VAL A 121 -1.34 4.28 3.97
C VAL A 121 -0.30 3.50 4.75
N GLY A 122 -0.75 2.70 5.72
CA GLY A 122 0.07 1.77 6.47
C GLY A 122 0.12 0.42 5.77
N LEU A 123 1.32 -0.08 5.52
CA LEU A 123 1.60 -1.37 4.88
C LEU A 123 2.54 -2.20 5.75
N PRO A 124 2.47 -3.54 5.71
CA PRO A 124 3.54 -4.38 6.24
C PRO A 124 4.90 -3.95 5.66
N GLY A 125 5.94 -3.92 6.49
CA GLY A 125 7.24 -3.38 6.11
C GLY A 125 7.96 -4.14 4.99
N ASP A 126 7.62 -5.41 4.78
CA ASP A 126 8.14 -6.27 3.72
C ASP A 126 7.43 -6.11 2.37
N ARG A 127 6.45 -5.20 2.26
CA ARG A 127 5.65 -5.01 1.03
C ARG A 127 5.86 -3.64 0.43
N GLU A 128 5.74 -3.60 -0.90
CA GLU A 128 5.72 -2.34 -1.64
C GLU A 128 4.30 -2.00 -2.08
N MET A 129 4.02 -0.72 -2.18
CA MET A 129 2.77 -0.22 -2.73
C MET A 129 2.86 -0.21 -4.26
N GLU A 130 1.91 -0.88 -4.90
CA GLU A 130 1.77 -0.81 -6.35
C GLU A 130 0.99 0.46 -6.74
N ALA A 131 1.59 1.30 -7.60
CA ALA A 131 1.02 2.60 -7.96
C ALA A 131 -0.35 2.49 -8.63
N LYS A 132 -0.49 1.58 -9.61
CA LYS A 132 -1.78 1.34 -10.30
C LYS A 132 -2.89 0.91 -9.33
N ARG A 133 -2.56 0.11 -8.32
CA ARG A 133 -3.53 -0.27 -7.28
C ARG A 133 -3.93 0.90 -6.40
N ALA A 134 -3.01 1.81 -6.13
CA ALA A 134 -3.33 3.03 -5.40
C ALA A 134 -4.29 3.92 -6.20
N GLU A 135 -4.09 4.07 -7.51
CA GLU A 135 -5.01 4.80 -8.39
C GLU A 135 -6.43 4.20 -8.36
N VAL A 136 -6.55 2.87 -8.49
CA VAL A 136 -7.84 2.17 -8.42
C VAL A 136 -8.51 2.31 -7.05
N ALA A 137 -7.72 2.39 -5.97
CA ALA A 137 -8.24 2.56 -4.60
C ALA A 137 -8.80 3.98 -4.33
N PHE A 138 -8.45 4.95 -5.15
CA PHE A 138 -8.89 6.35 -5.02
C PHE A 138 -9.54 6.85 -6.32
N PRO A 139 -10.68 6.28 -6.75
CA PRO A 139 -11.31 6.64 -8.01
C PRO A 139 -11.71 8.13 -8.02
N GLY A 140 -11.42 8.81 -9.14
CA GLY A 140 -11.67 10.25 -9.30
C GLY A 140 -10.59 11.17 -8.74
N PHE A 141 -9.47 10.62 -8.29
CA PHE A 141 -8.30 11.38 -7.88
C PHE A 141 -7.09 11.03 -8.74
N GLU A 142 -6.26 12.01 -9.00
CA GLU A 142 -4.88 11.80 -9.39
C GLU A 142 -4.09 11.44 -8.13
N VAL A 143 -3.35 10.34 -8.18
CA VAL A 143 -2.65 9.77 -7.02
C VAL A 143 -1.15 9.83 -7.23
N GLU A 144 -0.45 10.50 -6.36
CA GLU A 144 1.00 10.68 -6.42
C GLU A 144 1.65 10.46 -5.05
N PRO A 145 2.93 10.11 -4.99
CA PRO A 145 3.69 10.22 -3.75
C PRO A 145 3.71 11.68 -3.26
N ALA A 146 3.57 11.89 -1.95
CA ALA A 146 3.66 13.22 -1.38
C ALA A 146 5.04 13.85 -1.62
N THR A 147 5.04 15.12 -2.00
CA THR A 147 6.24 15.91 -2.29
C THR A 147 6.86 16.52 -1.02
N GLU A 148 8.07 17.06 -1.13
CA GLU A 148 8.69 17.81 -0.02
C GLU A 148 7.86 19.01 0.42
N GLU A 149 7.15 19.64 -0.51
CA GLU A 149 6.24 20.76 -0.22
C GLU A 149 5.04 20.30 0.62
N ASP A 150 4.49 19.11 0.32
CA ASP A 150 3.41 18.52 1.11
C ASP A 150 3.88 18.24 2.55
N PHE A 151 5.08 17.74 2.74
CA PHE A 151 5.67 17.52 4.06
C PHE A 151 5.95 18.85 4.78
N ALA A 152 6.44 19.86 4.08
CA ALA A 152 6.70 21.19 4.66
C ALA A 152 5.40 21.85 5.19
N LYS A 153 4.28 21.66 4.49
CA LYS A 153 2.95 22.13 4.92
C LYS A 153 2.36 21.30 6.09
N ASN A 154 2.89 20.10 6.31
CA ASN A 154 2.42 19.17 7.33
C ASN A 154 3.57 18.70 8.25
N PRO A 155 4.12 19.57 9.10
CA PRO A 155 5.32 19.27 9.90
C PRO A 155 5.15 18.14 10.93
N GLY A 156 3.91 17.68 11.12
CA GLY A 156 3.62 16.48 11.89
C GLY A 156 4.03 15.17 11.19
N LEU A 157 4.12 15.18 9.85
CA LEU A 157 4.53 14.04 9.04
C LEU A 157 6.05 14.02 8.89
N VAL A 158 6.76 13.47 9.85
CA VAL A 158 8.23 13.36 9.83
C VAL A 158 8.61 12.08 9.07
N LYS A 159 9.26 12.22 7.92
CA LYS A 159 9.73 11.08 7.10
C LYS A 159 10.57 10.10 7.93
N GLY A 160 10.22 8.81 7.85
CA GLY A 160 10.85 7.73 8.60
C GLY A 160 10.30 7.55 10.01
N PHE A 161 9.39 8.46 10.49
CA PHE A 161 8.82 8.41 11.84
C PHE A 161 7.32 8.71 11.84
N ILE A 162 6.63 8.46 10.75
CA ILE A 162 5.19 8.64 10.65
C ILE A 162 4.49 7.48 11.34
N GLY A 163 3.55 7.79 12.23
CA GLY A 163 2.73 6.79 12.92
C GLY A 163 1.33 7.32 13.22
N PRO A 164 0.38 6.44 13.56
CA PRO A 164 -1.00 6.84 13.86
C PRO A 164 -1.11 7.64 15.18
N VAL A 165 -0.12 7.52 16.05
CA VAL A 165 -0.08 8.18 17.35
C VAL A 165 1.15 9.08 17.43
N LYS A 166 1.00 10.28 17.99
CA LYS A 166 2.08 11.22 18.26
C LYS A 166 1.89 11.81 19.66
N ASN A 167 2.95 11.75 20.48
CA ASN A 167 2.92 12.25 21.86
C ASN A 167 1.76 11.66 22.70
N GLY A 168 1.42 10.40 22.48
CA GLY A 168 0.34 9.71 23.19
C GLY A 168 -1.09 10.04 22.71
N ALA A 169 -1.24 10.91 21.71
CA ALA A 169 -2.53 11.26 21.12
C ALA A 169 -2.67 10.72 19.68
N GLN A 170 -3.90 10.45 19.26
CA GLN A 170 -4.17 10.06 17.88
C GLN A 170 -3.80 11.20 16.93
N PHE A 171 -2.86 10.93 16.02
CA PHE A 171 -2.35 11.91 15.06
C PHE A 171 -2.97 11.75 13.67
N LEU A 172 -3.21 10.52 13.20
CA LEU A 172 -3.81 10.24 11.90
C LEU A 172 -5.25 9.77 12.05
N GLY A 173 -6.06 10.04 11.04
CA GLY A 173 -7.46 9.64 10.96
C GLY A 173 -8.44 10.82 11.05
N GLU A 174 -9.69 10.57 10.70
CA GLU A 174 -10.74 11.62 10.61
C GLU A 174 -11.02 12.34 11.94
N LYS A 175 -10.87 11.62 13.03
CA LYS A 175 -11.08 12.16 14.39
C LYS A 175 -9.85 12.82 15.00
N ALA A 176 -8.71 12.69 14.32
CA ALA A 176 -7.46 13.27 14.77
C ALA A 176 -7.38 14.77 14.45
N GLU A 177 -6.56 15.49 15.19
CA GLU A 177 -6.32 16.93 14.95
C GLU A 177 -5.82 17.20 13.52
N SER A 178 -4.96 16.32 12.98
CA SER A 178 -4.43 16.45 11.63
C SER A 178 -5.50 16.32 10.53
N LYS A 179 -6.59 15.61 10.79
CA LYS A 179 -7.64 15.23 9.82
C LYS A 179 -7.11 14.51 8.55
N ILE A 180 -5.87 14.05 8.59
CA ILE A 180 -5.26 13.28 7.50
C ILE A 180 -5.86 11.87 7.52
N ARG A 181 -6.47 11.44 6.40
CA ARG A 181 -7.00 10.07 6.27
C ARG A 181 -5.90 9.06 6.54
N TYR A 182 -6.27 8.02 7.25
CA TYR A 182 -5.38 6.91 7.54
C TYR A 182 -6.03 5.60 7.13
N LEU A 183 -5.34 4.85 6.30
CA LEU A 183 -5.77 3.55 5.81
C LEU A 183 -4.71 2.51 6.16
N LEU A 184 -5.14 1.32 6.49
CA LEU A 184 -4.27 0.18 6.75
C LEU A 184 -4.51 -0.91 5.71
N ASP A 185 -3.45 -1.49 5.20
CA ASP A 185 -3.53 -2.77 4.51
C ASP A 185 -3.88 -3.83 5.58
N PRO A 186 -4.99 -4.55 5.45
CA PRO A 186 -5.43 -5.50 6.46
C PRO A 186 -4.62 -6.81 6.49
N ARG A 187 -3.61 -6.95 5.65
CA ARG A 187 -2.82 -8.19 5.48
C ARG A 187 -1.55 -8.19 6.28
#